data_e6d74bd9eec6b186dacf1f1ea47caf18
#
_entry.id   e6d74bd9eec6b186dacf1f1ea47caf18
#
_cell.length_a   1.000
_cell.length_b   1.000
_cell.length_c   1.000
_cell.angle_alpha   90.00
_cell.angle_beta   90.00
_cell.angle_gamma   90.00
#
_symmetry.space_group_name_H-M   'P 1'
#
loop_
_entity.id
_entity.type
_entity.pdbx_description
1 polymer ?
#
loop_
_entity_poly.entity_id
_entity_poly.type
_entity_poly.pdbx_seq_one_letter_code
_entity_poly.pdbx_strand_id
1 'polypeptide(L)'
;MTATDGHPFWVPELGEWIDATDLQAGQWLQTGSGTWVQITAIQRWTTDRAVVHNLTVANTHTYYIVAGTTPILVHNSSCVIYGDLDEYGRATGVEALLTRDSIGGKTDPKVDPAGWVGGGKGEYHRAHLLGAQLGGSNTDPRNFVTMHAYANTPVMRSIEYQIRRAVEGGQTVRYSATPIYNGSELWPRAITIRAQGDGGLDIFVSILNRPKP
;
A
#
# COMPACT_ATOMS: atom_id res chain seq x y z
N MET A 1 -13.46 5.75 19.14
CA MET A 1 -12.16 5.37 18.55
C MET A 1 -12.13 5.86 17.11
N THR A 2 -11.01 6.37 16.65
CA THR A 2 -10.80 6.85 15.26
C THR A 2 -9.71 6.03 14.63
N ALA A 3 -9.91 5.56 13.40
CA ALA A 3 -8.94 4.82 12.62
C ALA A 3 -8.96 5.32 11.17
N THR A 4 -7.85 5.14 10.44
CA THR A 4 -7.80 5.34 9.00
C THR A 4 -8.50 4.20 8.26
N ASP A 5 -8.94 4.44 7.04
CA ASP A 5 -9.73 3.51 6.23
C ASP A 5 -9.10 2.11 6.11
N GLY A 6 -7.80 2.04 5.85
CA GLY A 6 -7.06 0.78 5.72
C GLY A 6 -6.50 0.23 7.04
N HIS A 7 -7.03 0.59 8.20
CA HIS A 7 -6.58 0.04 9.48
C HIS A 7 -7.34 -1.25 9.81
N PRO A 8 -6.67 -2.42 9.91
CA PRO A 8 -7.37 -3.70 10.06
C PRO A 8 -7.74 -4.00 11.51
N PHE A 9 -8.94 -4.54 11.68
CA PHE A 9 -9.50 -5.04 12.93
C PHE A 9 -9.81 -6.52 12.82
N TRP A 10 -9.52 -7.28 13.86
CA TRP A 10 -9.89 -8.69 13.90
C TRP A 10 -11.39 -8.86 14.17
N VAL A 11 -12.09 -9.50 13.23
CA VAL A 11 -13.52 -9.82 13.31
C VAL A 11 -13.65 -11.34 13.54
N PRO A 12 -13.80 -11.77 14.80
CA PRO A 12 -13.72 -13.20 15.15
C PRO A 12 -14.84 -14.05 14.55
N GLU A 13 -16.00 -13.46 14.23
CA GLU A 13 -17.11 -14.17 13.57
C GLU A 13 -16.74 -14.60 12.15
N LEU A 14 -15.90 -13.82 11.46
CA LEU A 14 -15.44 -14.09 10.10
C LEU A 14 -14.10 -14.86 10.11
N GLY A 15 -13.35 -14.79 11.22
CA GLY A 15 -12.00 -15.31 11.30
C GLY A 15 -11.02 -14.56 10.39
N GLU A 16 -11.27 -13.25 10.16
CA GLU A 16 -10.55 -12.42 9.21
C GLU A 16 -10.22 -11.04 9.76
N TRP A 17 -9.18 -10.43 9.19
CA TRP A 17 -8.84 -9.03 9.39
C TRP A 17 -9.64 -8.18 8.40
N ILE A 18 -10.44 -7.25 8.91
CA ILE A 18 -11.30 -6.36 8.13
C ILE A 18 -10.83 -4.91 8.29
N ASP A 19 -10.60 -4.24 7.18
CA ASP A 19 -10.21 -2.82 7.18
C ASP A 19 -11.33 -1.94 7.77
N ALA A 20 -10.94 -0.85 8.43
CA ALA A 20 -11.89 0.07 9.08
C ALA A 20 -12.98 0.57 8.12
N THR A 21 -12.63 0.73 6.84
CA THR A 21 -13.58 1.14 5.78
C THR A 21 -14.68 0.12 5.52
N ASP A 22 -14.40 -1.18 5.74
CA ASP A 22 -15.31 -2.29 5.42
C ASP A 22 -16.08 -2.81 6.66
N LEU A 23 -15.72 -2.31 7.85
CA LEU A 23 -16.44 -2.65 9.08
C LEU A 23 -17.89 -2.19 9.03
N GLN A 24 -18.77 -2.96 9.65
CA GLN A 24 -20.20 -2.69 9.75
C GLN A 24 -20.67 -2.69 11.20
N ALA A 25 -21.68 -1.86 11.50
CA ALA A 25 -22.37 -1.93 12.80
C ALA A 25 -23.01 -3.33 12.95
N GLY A 26 -22.92 -3.87 14.15
CA GLY A 26 -23.35 -5.23 14.45
C GLY A 26 -22.24 -6.26 14.46
N GLN A 27 -21.12 -6.04 13.79
CA GLN A 27 -19.95 -6.94 13.84
C GLN A 27 -19.27 -6.90 15.21
N TRP A 28 -18.55 -7.98 15.52
CA TRP A 28 -17.84 -8.12 16.79
C TRP A 28 -16.34 -7.97 16.61
N LEU A 29 -15.71 -7.27 17.53
CA LEU A 29 -14.26 -7.10 17.60
C LEU A 29 -13.70 -7.86 18.81
N GLN A 30 -12.52 -8.43 18.67
CA GLN A 30 -11.85 -9.12 19.77
C GLN A 30 -11.22 -8.12 20.73
N THR A 31 -11.43 -8.34 22.03
CA THR A 31 -10.82 -7.56 23.12
C THR A 31 -9.53 -8.18 23.62
N GLY A 32 -8.75 -7.43 24.40
CA GLY A 32 -7.51 -7.90 25.03
C GLY A 32 -7.70 -9.03 26.06
N SER A 33 -8.91 -9.18 26.60
CA SER A 33 -9.28 -10.29 27.48
C SER A 33 -9.72 -11.55 26.74
N GLY A 34 -9.72 -11.52 25.40
CA GLY A 34 -10.24 -12.63 24.57
C GLY A 34 -11.77 -12.67 24.45
N THR A 35 -12.47 -11.69 25.05
CA THR A 35 -13.92 -11.52 24.86
C THR A 35 -14.20 -10.70 23.60
N TRP A 36 -15.47 -10.54 23.25
CA TRP A 36 -15.89 -9.78 22.08
C TRP A 36 -16.71 -8.58 22.46
N VAL A 37 -16.58 -7.48 21.71
CA VAL A 37 -17.37 -6.27 21.83
C VAL A 37 -18.02 -5.92 20.51
N GLN A 38 -19.31 -5.60 20.51
CA GLN A 38 -20.04 -5.30 19.30
C GLN A 38 -19.86 -3.85 18.88
N ILE A 39 -19.69 -3.63 17.59
CA ILE A 39 -19.71 -2.30 16.98
C ILE A 39 -21.15 -1.80 16.98
N THR A 40 -21.45 -0.80 17.79
CA THR A 40 -22.80 -0.22 17.92
C THR A 40 -23.09 0.82 16.85
N ALA A 41 -22.09 1.58 16.41
CA ALA A 41 -22.22 2.59 15.36
C ALA A 41 -20.86 2.86 14.70
N ILE A 42 -20.91 3.28 13.44
CA ILE A 42 -19.74 3.73 12.68
C ILE A 42 -20.05 5.12 12.15
N GLN A 43 -19.12 6.05 12.36
CA GLN A 43 -19.14 7.38 11.76
C GLN A 43 -17.96 7.50 10.82
N ARG A 44 -18.18 7.98 9.59
CA ARG A 44 -17.15 8.22 8.61
C ARG A 44 -17.13 9.71 8.27
N TRP A 45 -15.91 10.24 8.15
CA TRP A 45 -15.71 11.62 7.72
C TRP A 45 -14.37 11.73 6.96
N THR A 46 -14.29 12.71 6.09
CA THR A 46 -13.06 13.06 5.40
C THR A 46 -12.43 14.26 6.08
N THR A 47 -11.11 14.27 6.20
CA THR A 47 -10.35 15.40 6.72
C THR A 47 -9.13 15.64 5.82
N ASP A 48 -8.87 16.91 5.54
CA ASP A 48 -7.74 17.31 4.68
C ASP A 48 -6.38 17.14 5.36
N ARG A 49 -6.36 17.07 6.70
CA ARG A 49 -5.15 16.87 7.50
C ARG A 49 -5.48 16.14 8.79
N ALA A 50 -5.04 14.91 8.91
CA ALA A 50 -5.00 14.17 10.16
C ALA A 50 -3.59 13.62 10.36
N VAL A 51 -3.02 13.84 11.54
CA VAL A 51 -1.80 13.12 11.95
C VAL A 51 -2.25 11.76 12.44
N VAL A 52 -1.84 10.71 11.76
CA VAL A 52 -2.08 9.33 12.17
C VAL A 52 -0.77 8.71 12.65
N HIS A 53 -0.87 7.95 13.73
CA HIS A 53 0.25 7.21 14.28
C HIS A 53 0.01 5.73 14.08
N ASN A 54 0.97 5.04 13.47
CA ASN A 54 0.95 3.60 13.35
C ASN A 54 2.09 3.02 14.19
N LEU A 55 1.78 2.02 15.04
CA LEU A 55 2.75 1.36 15.90
C LEU A 55 3.23 0.08 15.23
N THR A 56 4.52 -0.02 14.94
CA THR A 56 5.12 -1.26 14.45
C THR A 56 5.52 -2.13 15.63
N VAL A 57 4.87 -3.28 15.78
CA VAL A 57 5.21 -4.29 16.79
C VAL A 57 5.97 -5.41 16.11
N ALA A 58 7.22 -5.59 16.48
CA ALA A 58 8.08 -6.64 15.92
C ALA A 58 7.49 -8.03 16.18
N ASN A 59 7.54 -8.90 15.19
CA ASN A 59 7.16 -10.32 15.16
C ASN A 59 5.66 -10.63 15.19
N THR A 60 4.83 -9.91 15.93
CA THR A 60 3.38 -10.21 16.02
C THR A 60 2.53 -9.39 15.10
N HIS A 61 3.01 -8.18 14.72
CA HIS A 61 2.28 -7.18 13.91
C HIS A 61 0.88 -6.85 14.44
N THR A 62 0.57 -7.28 15.66
CA THR A 62 -0.72 -7.04 16.33
C THR A 62 -0.49 -6.30 17.63
N TYR A 63 -1.42 -5.44 17.98
CA TYR A 63 -1.43 -4.73 19.27
C TYR A 63 -2.87 -4.39 19.66
N TYR A 64 -3.02 -3.93 20.89
CA TYR A 64 -4.32 -3.50 21.38
C TYR A 64 -4.38 -1.99 21.45
N ILE A 65 -5.44 -1.42 20.88
CA ILE A 65 -5.78 0.01 21.04
C ILE A 65 -6.94 0.15 22.03
N VAL A 66 -6.90 1.19 22.85
CA VAL A 66 -7.95 1.41 23.86
C VAL A 66 -9.08 2.22 23.25
N ALA A 67 -10.24 1.58 23.10
CA ALA A 67 -11.50 2.22 22.71
C ALA A 67 -12.33 2.54 23.96
N GLY A 68 -12.24 3.76 24.48
CA GLY A 68 -12.75 4.10 25.80
C GLY A 68 -11.94 3.39 26.90
N THR A 69 -12.52 2.36 27.53
CA THR A 69 -11.84 1.49 28.51
C THR A 69 -11.54 0.09 27.97
N THR A 70 -11.93 -0.21 26.74
CA THR A 70 -11.84 -1.57 26.16
C THR A 70 -10.66 -1.66 25.20
N PRO A 71 -9.67 -2.53 25.45
CA PRO A 71 -8.60 -2.81 24.50
C PRO A 71 -9.12 -3.68 23.36
N ILE A 72 -9.00 -3.20 22.13
CA ILE A 72 -9.41 -3.86 20.88
C ILE A 72 -8.18 -4.34 20.13
N LEU A 73 -8.21 -5.58 19.65
CA LEU A 73 -7.13 -6.17 18.85
C LEU A 73 -7.14 -5.58 17.44
N VAL A 74 -6.01 -5.01 17.06
CA VAL A 74 -5.76 -4.46 15.72
C VAL A 74 -4.47 -5.05 15.17
N HIS A 75 -4.38 -5.07 13.85
CA HIS A 75 -3.19 -5.51 13.15
C HIS A 75 -2.46 -4.29 12.58
N ASN A 76 -1.15 -4.32 12.62
CA ASN A 76 -0.33 -3.43 11.84
C ASN A 76 -0.11 -4.11 10.47
N SER A 77 -1.06 -3.98 9.57
CA SER A 77 -0.83 -4.32 8.17
C SER A 77 0.31 -3.45 7.65
N SER A 78 1.07 -3.94 6.70
CA SER A 78 2.23 -3.29 6.08
C SER A 78 2.09 -1.76 6.10
N CYS A 79 3.03 -1.08 6.76
CA CYS A 79 3.02 0.38 6.80
C CYS A 79 3.33 0.89 5.38
N VAL A 80 2.29 1.22 4.62
CA VAL A 80 2.43 1.85 3.31
C VAL A 80 2.15 3.34 3.48
N ILE A 81 3.12 4.16 3.16
CA ILE A 81 3.05 5.62 3.23
C ILE A 81 3.18 6.15 1.81
N TYR A 82 2.12 6.73 1.29
CA TYR A 82 2.16 7.44 0.01
C TYR A 82 2.48 8.91 0.26
N GLY A 83 3.41 9.45 -0.54
CA GLY A 83 3.64 10.91 -0.58
C GLY A 83 2.41 11.63 -1.13
N ASP A 84 2.20 12.88 -0.74
CA ASP A 84 1.12 13.69 -1.28
C ASP A 84 1.28 13.88 -2.80
N LEU A 85 0.16 14.08 -3.50
CA LEU A 85 0.23 14.51 -4.89
C LEU A 85 0.86 15.91 -4.95
N ASP A 86 1.71 16.15 -5.94
CA ASP A 86 2.27 17.47 -6.16
C ASP A 86 1.28 18.45 -6.81
N GLU A 87 1.73 19.67 -7.08
CA GLU A 87 0.92 20.74 -7.69
C GLU A 87 0.36 20.40 -9.08
N TYR A 88 0.92 19.38 -9.75
CA TYR A 88 0.44 18.85 -11.03
C TYR A 88 -0.44 17.62 -10.89
N GLY A 89 -0.79 17.22 -9.67
CA GLY A 89 -1.55 16.01 -9.37
C GLY A 89 -0.77 14.72 -9.60
N ARG A 90 0.57 14.76 -9.60
CA ARG A 90 1.44 13.61 -9.83
C ARG A 90 1.81 12.95 -8.50
N ALA A 91 1.92 11.63 -8.51
CA ALA A 91 2.42 10.87 -7.37
C ALA A 91 3.89 11.23 -7.09
N THR A 92 4.26 11.41 -5.83
CA THR A 92 5.62 11.81 -5.41
C THR A 92 6.45 10.66 -4.88
N GLY A 93 5.83 9.55 -4.49
CA GLY A 93 6.51 8.35 -4.05
C GLY A 93 5.71 7.50 -3.07
N VAL A 94 6.29 6.38 -2.70
CA VAL A 94 5.76 5.47 -1.69
C VAL A 94 6.90 4.87 -0.88
N GLU A 95 6.66 4.70 0.41
CA GLU A 95 7.49 3.92 1.32
C GLU A 95 6.65 2.81 1.95
N ALA A 96 7.23 1.63 2.13
CA ALA A 96 6.53 0.51 2.73
C ALA A 96 7.47 -0.42 3.51
N LEU A 97 6.94 -1.04 4.55
CA LEU A 97 7.56 -2.18 5.20
C LEU A 97 6.80 -3.43 4.77
N LEU A 98 7.43 -4.26 3.95
CA LEU A 98 6.82 -5.45 3.37
C LEU A 98 7.10 -6.68 4.23
N THR A 99 6.05 -7.40 4.58
CA THR A 99 6.07 -8.66 5.31
C THR A 99 5.21 -9.69 4.57
N ARG A 100 5.18 -10.93 5.05
CA ARG A 100 4.31 -11.97 4.45
C ARG A 100 2.84 -11.55 4.39
N ASP A 101 2.38 -10.78 5.36
CA ASP A 101 0.98 -10.35 5.46
C ASP A 101 0.65 -9.20 4.48
N SER A 102 1.67 -8.54 3.92
CA SER A 102 1.47 -7.45 2.95
C SER A 102 1.30 -7.92 1.51
N ILE A 103 1.61 -9.18 1.20
CA ILE A 103 1.68 -9.67 -0.18
C ILE A 103 0.45 -10.50 -0.58
N GLY A 104 0.12 -10.51 -1.88
CA GLY A 104 -0.92 -11.38 -2.44
C GLY A 104 -2.06 -10.67 -3.18
N GLY A 105 -2.10 -9.35 -3.20
CA GLY A 105 -3.13 -8.59 -3.91
C GLY A 105 -3.12 -8.82 -5.43
N LYS A 106 -4.28 -8.69 -6.06
CA LYS A 106 -4.43 -8.69 -7.53
C LYS A 106 -4.32 -7.27 -8.08
N THR A 107 -3.62 -7.13 -9.20
CA THR A 107 -3.55 -5.87 -9.95
C THR A 107 -4.88 -5.57 -10.63
N ASP A 108 -5.54 -4.49 -10.22
CA ASP A 108 -6.81 -4.01 -10.77
C ASP A 108 -6.94 -2.49 -10.59
N PRO A 109 -6.16 -1.68 -11.35
CA PRO A 109 -6.12 -0.23 -11.18
C PRO A 109 -7.49 0.41 -11.44
N LYS A 110 -8.00 1.18 -10.48
CA LYS A 110 -9.32 1.83 -10.53
C LYS A 110 -9.25 3.33 -10.79
N VAL A 111 -8.05 3.93 -10.77
CA VAL A 111 -7.86 5.37 -10.93
C VAL A 111 -6.89 5.67 -12.06
N ASP A 112 -7.06 6.82 -12.67
CA ASP A 112 -6.20 7.33 -13.72
C ASP A 112 -5.10 8.21 -13.10
N PRO A 113 -3.81 7.93 -13.37
CA PRO A 113 -2.71 8.80 -12.94
C PRO A 113 -2.66 10.10 -13.75
N ALA A 114 -1.91 11.08 -13.26
CA ALA A 114 -1.63 12.29 -14.00
C ALA A 114 -1.13 12.00 -15.43
N GLY A 115 -1.67 12.73 -16.40
CA GLY A 115 -1.33 12.56 -17.82
C GLY A 115 -1.79 11.25 -18.46
N TRP A 116 -2.78 10.57 -17.88
CA TRP A 116 -3.32 9.34 -18.47
C TRP A 116 -3.95 9.60 -19.84
N VAL A 117 -3.48 8.88 -20.84
CA VAL A 117 -3.91 9.03 -22.24
C VAL A 117 -4.79 7.88 -22.75
N GLY A 118 -5.23 7.02 -21.83
CA GLY A 118 -5.90 5.77 -22.20
C GLY A 118 -4.91 4.63 -22.42
N GLY A 119 -5.38 3.39 -22.27
CA GLY A 119 -4.55 2.19 -22.43
C GLY A 119 -4.17 1.92 -23.88
N GLY A 120 -4.69 2.66 -24.88
CA GLY A 120 -4.46 2.51 -26.31
C GLY A 120 -3.89 1.13 -26.68
N LYS A 121 -3.77 0.54 -27.66
CA LYS A 121 -3.25 -0.82 -27.98
C LYS A 121 -2.27 -1.49 -26.98
N GLY A 122 -2.35 -1.17 -25.65
CA GLY A 122 -1.45 -1.68 -24.60
C GLY A 122 -0.10 -0.97 -24.56
N GLU A 123 0.02 0.23 -25.11
CA GLU A 123 1.28 0.99 -25.13
C GLU A 123 1.61 1.64 -23.79
N TYR A 124 0.57 1.93 -22.99
CA TYR A 124 0.69 2.59 -21.69
C TYR A 124 -0.05 1.83 -20.61
N HIS A 125 0.49 1.86 -19.40
CA HIS A 125 -0.09 1.24 -18.22
C HIS A 125 -0.30 2.28 -17.11
N ARG A 126 -1.37 2.08 -16.32
CA ARG A 126 -1.50 2.65 -14.99
C ARG A 126 -0.56 1.87 -14.08
N ALA A 127 0.70 2.32 -14.00
CA ALA A 127 1.72 1.61 -13.26
C ALA A 127 1.65 1.96 -11.77
N HIS A 128 1.61 0.94 -10.92
CA HIS A 128 1.72 1.12 -9.48
C HIS A 128 3.15 1.53 -9.11
N LEU A 129 3.32 2.44 -8.16
CA LEU A 129 4.61 2.66 -7.49
C LEU A 129 4.94 1.51 -6.54
N LEU A 130 3.94 1.03 -5.81
CA LEU A 130 3.98 -0.23 -5.06
C LEU A 130 2.97 -1.18 -5.67
N GLY A 131 3.43 -2.27 -6.27
CA GLY A 131 2.57 -3.25 -6.93
C GLY A 131 1.53 -3.87 -5.99
N ALA A 132 0.31 -4.11 -6.50
CA ALA A 132 -0.75 -4.73 -5.70
C ALA A 132 -0.32 -6.08 -5.10
N GLN A 133 0.50 -6.85 -5.80
CA GLN A 133 1.07 -8.09 -5.29
C GLN A 133 2.00 -7.92 -4.08
N LEU A 134 2.46 -6.69 -3.81
CA LEU A 134 3.28 -6.29 -2.66
C LEU A 134 2.47 -5.49 -1.62
N GLY A 135 1.14 -5.40 -1.77
CA GLY A 135 0.24 -4.70 -0.87
C GLY A 135 -0.09 -3.26 -1.28
N GLY A 136 0.26 -2.85 -2.50
CA GLY A 136 -0.08 -1.53 -3.01
C GLY A 136 -1.57 -1.37 -3.34
N SER A 137 -2.13 -0.20 -3.05
CA SER A 137 -3.53 0.13 -3.31
C SER A 137 -3.86 0.17 -4.81
N ASN A 138 -5.03 -0.36 -5.19
CA ASN A 138 -5.60 -0.23 -6.53
C ASN A 138 -6.45 1.04 -6.71
N THR A 139 -6.73 1.78 -5.63
CA THR A 139 -7.68 2.90 -5.62
C THR A 139 -7.06 4.23 -5.17
N ASP A 140 -5.89 4.22 -4.54
CA ASP A 140 -5.22 5.46 -4.11
C ASP A 140 -4.48 6.10 -5.30
N PRO A 141 -4.84 7.30 -5.75
CA PRO A 141 -4.20 7.97 -6.89
C PRO A 141 -2.71 8.24 -6.66
N ARG A 142 -2.25 8.33 -5.41
CA ARG A 142 -0.85 8.54 -5.04
C ARG A 142 0.04 7.34 -5.33
N ASN A 143 -0.56 6.18 -5.61
CA ASN A 143 0.15 4.95 -5.97
C ASN A 143 0.37 4.78 -7.47
N PHE A 144 -0.07 5.72 -8.31
CA PHE A 144 -0.10 5.48 -9.76
C PHE A 144 0.65 6.54 -10.56
N VAL A 145 1.31 6.06 -11.61
CA VAL A 145 1.94 6.88 -12.65
C VAL A 145 1.66 6.32 -14.04
N THR A 146 1.68 7.18 -15.06
CA THR A 146 1.61 6.73 -16.46
C THR A 146 2.97 6.23 -16.92
N MET A 147 3.07 4.96 -17.32
CA MET A 147 4.29 4.36 -17.85
C MET A 147 4.08 3.68 -19.19
N HIS A 148 5.15 3.64 -20.01
CA HIS A 148 5.20 2.72 -21.15
C HIS A 148 5.02 1.26 -20.67
N ALA A 149 4.23 0.51 -21.42
CA ALA A 149 3.91 -0.88 -21.09
C ALA A 149 5.16 -1.73 -20.87
N TYR A 150 6.19 -1.56 -21.72
CA TYR A 150 7.45 -2.30 -21.60
C TYR A 150 8.21 -1.98 -20.30
N ALA A 151 8.28 -0.71 -19.91
CA ALA A 151 8.94 -0.30 -18.67
C ALA A 151 8.23 -0.86 -17.43
N ASN A 152 6.89 -0.88 -17.45
CA ASN A 152 6.10 -1.49 -16.38
C ASN A 152 6.15 -3.04 -16.44
N THR A 153 5.94 -3.61 -17.62
CA THR A 153 5.91 -5.06 -17.84
C THR A 153 6.69 -5.40 -19.12
N PRO A 154 7.85 -6.04 -19.06
CA PRO A 154 8.34 -6.91 -17.97
C PRO A 154 9.31 -6.26 -16.96
N VAL A 155 9.82 -5.03 -17.20
CA VAL A 155 10.99 -4.53 -16.46
C VAL A 155 10.68 -4.34 -14.96
N MET A 156 9.73 -3.46 -14.61
CA MET A 156 9.39 -3.21 -13.20
C MET A 156 8.86 -4.48 -12.52
N ARG A 157 8.01 -5.23 -13.21
CA ARG A 157 7.47 -6.49 -12.70
C ARG A 157 8.54 -7.51 -12.32
N SER A 158 9.67 -7.57 -13.01
CA SER A 158 10.78 -8.49 -12.67
C SER A 158 11.42 -8.13 -11.34
N ILE A 159 11.52 -6.84 -11.03
CA ILE A 159 12.04 -6.34 -9.75
C ILE A 159 11.05 -6.64 -8.63
N GLU A 160 9.77 -6.34 -8.83
CA GLU A 160 8.71 -6.67 -7.87
C GLU A 160 8.66 -8.17 -7.55
N TYR A 161 8.87 -9.02 -8.55
CA TYR A 161 8.91 -10.47 -8.35
C TYR A 161 10.08 -10.91 -7.46
N GLN A 162 11.26 -10.30 -7.61
CA GLN A 162 12.42 -10.57 -6.74
C GLN A 162 12.13 -10.16 -5.30
N ILE A 163 11.53 -8.97 -5.11
CA ILE A 163 11.13 -8.45 -3.80
C ILE A 163 10.09 -9.40 -3.17
N ARG A 164 9.06 -9.76 -3.93
CA ARG A 164 8.03 -10.68 -3.47
C ARG A 164 8.62 -12.01 -3.01
N ARG A 165 9.53 -12.60 -3.76
CA ARG A 165 10.19 -13.85 -3.38
C ARG A 165 10.99 -13.75 -2.09
N ALA A 166 11.65 -12.63 -1.85
CA ALA A 166 12.36 -12.40 -0.60
C ALA A 166 11.39 -12.35 0.59
N VAL A 167 10.27 -11.64 0.43
CA VAL A 167 9.20 -11.56 1.45
C VAL A 167 8.54 -12.93 1.68
N GLU A 168 8.22 -13.68 0.62
CA GLU A 168 7.70 -15.07 0.72
C GLU A 168 8.71 -15.98 1.44
N GLY A 169 10.02 -15.74 1.24
CA GLY A 169 11.10 -16.40 1.94
C GLY A 169 11.23 -16.03 3.44
N GLY A 170 10.43 -15.07 3.92
CA GLY A 170 10.38 -14.64 5.32
C GLY A 170 11.20 -13.39 5.64
N GLN A 171 11.77 -12.72 4.64
CA GLN A 171 12.44 -11.44 4.88
C GLN A 171 11.40 -10.33 5.12
N THR A 172 11.73 -9.42 6.02
CA THR A 172 11.07 -8.13 6.14
C THR A 172 11.82 -7.14 5.24
N VAL A 173 11.12 -6.53 4.28
CA VAL A 173 11.74 -5.67 3.27
C VAL A 173 11.30 -4.22 3.43
N ARG A 174 12.26 -3.30 3.62
CA ARG A 174 12.02 -1.86 3.49
C ARG A 174 12.01 -1.52 2.01
N TYR A 175 10.90 -0.99 1.54
CA TYR A 175 10.67 -0.64 0.15
C TYR A 175 10.45 0.85 -0.01
N SER A 176 10.97 1.43 -1.07
CA SER A 176 10.54 2.74 -1.54
C SER A 176 10.56 2.80 -3.08
N ALA A 177 9.63 3.57 -3.64
CA ALA A 177 9.63 3.91 -5.06
C ALA A 177 9.40 5.41 -5.23
N THR A 178 10.28 6.06 -5.98
CA THR A 178 10.25 7.51 -6.21
C THR A 178 10.22 7.77 -7.72
N PRO A 179 9.15 8.36 -8.26
CA PRO A 179 9.09 8.79 -9.65
C PRO A 179 9.94 10.05 -9.86
N ILE A 180 10.64 10.10 -10.97
CA ILE A 180 11.50 11.22 -11.35
C ILE A 180 10.88 11.93 -12.54
N TYR A 181 10.43 13.17 -12.35
CA TYR A 181 9.84 14.00 -13.37
C TYR A 181 10.83 15.03 -13.92
N ASN A 182 10.52 15.57 -15.09
CA ASN A 182 11.24 16.70 -15.68
C ASN A 182 10.31 17.91 -15.75
N GLY A 183 10.55 18.89 -14.90
CA GLY A 183 9.70 20.09 -14.81
C GLY A 183 8.22 19.73 -14.61
N SER A 184 7.37 20.26 -15.46
CA SER A 184 5.91 20.05 -15.42
C SER A 184 5.42 18.83 -16.21
N GLU A 185 6.32 17.97 -16.73
CA GLU A 185 5.92 16.76 -17.46
C GLU A 185 5.10 15.86 -16.53
N LEU A 186 3.93 15.39 -17.01
CA LEU A 186 3.00 14.58 -16.21
C LEU A 186 3.44 13.11 -16.08
N TRP A 187 4.34 12.67 -16.94
CA TRP A 187 4.89 11.31 -16.91
C TRP A 187 6.28 11.32 -16.29
N PRO A 188 6.60 10.40 -15.40
CA PRO A 188 7.95 10.28 -14.90
C PRO A 188 8.89 9.81 -16.00
N ARG A 189 10.11 10.32 -16.02
CA ARG A 189 11.20 9.83 -16.87
C ARG A 189 11.75 8.50 -16.41
N ALA A 190 11.69 8.28 -15.11
CA ALA A 190 12.14 7.05 -14.46
C ALA A 190 11.41 6.86 -13.13
N ILE A 191 11.46 5.63 -12.61
CA ILE A 191 11.11 5.32 -11.23
C ILE A 191 12.34 4.71 -10.58
N THR A 192 12.79 5.29 -9.48
CA THR A 192 13.85 4.71 -8.65
C THR A 192 13.23 3.84 -7.57
N ILE A 193 13.61 2.58 -7.52
CA ILE A 193 13.19 1.61 -6.51
C ILE A 193 14.37 1.29 -5.62
N ARG A 194 14.13 1.30 -4.32
CA ARG A 194 15.02 0.76 -3.30
C ARG A 194 14.28 -0.29 -2.48
N ALA A 195 14.90 -1.46 -2.31
CA ALA A 195 14.36 -2.52 -1.47
C ALA A 195 15.48 -3.21 -0.70
N GLN A 196 15.41 -3.18 0.63
CA GLN A 196 16.40 -3.77 1.53
C GLN A 196 15.73 -4.74 2.48
N GLY A 197 16.12 -6.01 2.39
CA GLY A 197 15.63 -7.10 3.24
C GLY A 197 16.62 -7.44 4.36
N ASP A 198 16.10 -7.85 5.49
CA ASP A 198 16.88 -8.32 6.66
C ASP A 198 17.58 -9.67 6.42
N GLY A 199 17.23 -10.38 5.34
CA GLY A 199 17.85 -11.63 4.90
C GLY A 199 18.74 -11.49 3.66
N GLY A 200 19.20 -10.27 3.34
CA GLY A 200 20.22 -10.02 2.30
C GLY A 200 19.70 -9.52 0.96
N LEU A 201 18.39 -9.30 0.77
CA LEU A 201 17.91 -8.57 -0.39
C LEU A 201 18.45 -7.13 -0.36
N ASP A 202 19.09 -6.70 -1.42
CA ASP A 202 19.51 -5.31 -1.62
C ASP A 202 19.35 -4.91 -3.08
N ILE A 203 18.33 -4.12 -3.36
CA ILE A 203 17.99 -3.61 -4.70
C ILE A 203 18.02 -2.08 -4.68
N PHE A 204 18.78 -1.51 -5.59
CA PHE A 204 18.74 -0.08 -5.90
C PHE A 204 18.80 0.09 -7.41
N VAL A 205 17.67 0.47 -8.02
CA VAL A 205 17.53 0.52 -9.48
C VAL A 205 16.68 1.71 -9.92
N SER A 206 17.04 2.32 -11.04
CA SER A 206 16.20 3.30 -11.74
C SER A 206 15.70 2.71 -13.05
N ILE A 207 14.39 2.58 -13.15
CA ILE A 207 13.70 2.04 -14.34
C ILE A 207 13.31 3.23 -15.23
N LEU A 208 13.92 3.30 -16.41
CA LEU A 208 13.58 4.36 -17.37
C LEU A 208 12.20 4.11 -17.97
N ASN A 209 11.37 5.15 -17.98
CA ASN A 209 10.04 5.09 -18.60
C ASN A 209 10.14 5.22 -20.13
N ARG A 210 10.45 4.13 -20.81
CA ARG A 210 10.68 4.08 -22.26
C ARG A 210 9.90 2.94 -22.91
N PRO A 211 9.51 3.10 -24.20
CA PRO A 211 8.99 1.97 -24.97
C PRO A 211 10.03 0.87 -25.12
N LYS A 212 9.61 -0.25 -25.66
CA LYS A 212 10.53 -1.35 -26.02
C LYS A 212 11.55 -0.83 -27.04
N PRO A 213 12.86 -1.14 -26.84
CA PRO A 213 13.91 -0.87 -27.83
C PRO A 213 13.61 -1.49 -29.18
#